data_dd237465cac74e74571c896f00538587
#
_entry.id   dd237465cac74e74571c896f00538587
#
_cell.length_a   1.000
_cell.length_b   1.000
_cell.length_c   1.000
_cell.angle_alpha   90.00
_cell.angle_beta   90.00
_cell.angle_gamma   90.00
#
_symmetry.space_group_name_H-M   'P 1'
#
loop_
_entity.id
_entity.type
_entity.pdbx_description
1 polymer ?
#
loop_
_entity_poly.entity_id
_entity_poly.type
_entity_poly.pdbx_seq_one_letter_code
_entity_poly.pdbx_strand_id
1 'polypeptide(L)'
;MNSTAATVSLDSELSTHGPSHKEHASVTVIVPVRNEESSIARTLQQLLDQKRGDLRIEILVVDGCSTDRTREIVAKYAGQHGEIRLLDNPRQLSSAARNIAIRESQGDYILIVDGHCEFPTRTYFLDLVHAFEQSGADCLGRPQPLDVSRATTLQRAIAAARSSRLGHHPDSFIYTDAEVDCPAGSVAIAYRRTVFDTVGLFDERFDACEDYELNHRIDQTGLRCRLVPKLTVKYEPRKTLSGLFRQLFRYGRGRVRMFRSHRGAVNSRTLVPAGFVLGTVLGPLLCAAQPILLPVYLSAMAVYLAVILFESFRLATVLKDAGILVWSPAVFWVIHFGSGCGLLWELVRRS
;
A
#
# COMPACT_ATOMS: atom_id res chain seq x y z
N MET A 1 -16.07 61.93 -54.26
CA MET A 1 -16.50 61.98 -52.87
C MET A 1 -15.88 60.74 -52.23
N ASN A 2 -14.85 60.98 -51.45
CA ASN A 2 -14.02 59.91 -50.79
C ASN A 2 -14.74 59.34 -49.59
N SER A 3 -14.74 58.05 -49.47
CA SER A 3 -15.01 57.34 -48.19
C SER A 3 -13.84 56.40 -47.87
N THR A 4 -13.08 56.83 -46.91
CA THR A 4 -11.91 56.10 -46.35
C THR A 4 -12.41 55.05 -45.36
N ALA A 5 -12.21 53.77 -45.65
CA ALA A 5 -12.45 52.72 -44.75
C ALA A 5 -11.20 52.50 -43.87
N ALA A 6 -11.34 52.67 -42.54
CA ALA A 6 -10.32 52.38 -41.57
C ALA A 6 -10.30 50.90 -41.27
N THR A 7 -9.17 50.26 -41.54
CA THR A 7 -8.88 48.86 -41.16
C THR A 7 -8.38 48.83 -39.72
N VAL A 8 -9.16 48.24 -38.81
CA VAL A 8 -8.74 47.95 -37.43
C VAL A 8 -8.06 46.60 -37.44
N SER A 9 -6.75 46.55 -37.22
CA SER A 9 -6.00 45.35 -36.97
C SER A 9 -6.21 44.91 -35.51
N LEU A 10 -6.82 43.77 -35.32
CA LEU A 10 -6.91 43.07 -34.04
C LEU A 10 -5.72 42.10 -33.93
N ASP A 11 -4.62 42.60 -33.40
CA ASP A 11 -3.54 41.72 -32.89
C ASP A 11 -4.00 41.13 -31.58
N SER A 12 -4.58 39.92 -31.62
CA SER A 12 -4.80 39.07 -30.44
C SER A 12 -3.51 38.34 -30.11
N GLU A 13 -2.74 38.89 -29.17
CA GLU A 13 -1.67 38.15 -28.50
C GLU A 13 -2.27 36.95 -27.78
N LEU A 14 -2.22 35.78 -28.42
CA LEU A 14 -2.39 34.49 -27.79
C LEU A 14 -1.16 34.23 -26.90
N SER A 15 -1.27 34.61 -25.64
CA SER A 15 -0.34 34.22 -24.61
C SER A 15 -0.39 32.69 -24.44
N THR A 16 0.47 31.98 -25.17
CA THR A 16 0.72 30.57 -24.97
C THR A 16 1.55 30.43 -23.69
N HIS A 17 0.88 30.27 -22.54
CA HIS A 17 1.51 29.73 -21.35
C HIS A 17 1.75 28.24 -21.60
N GLY A 18 2.86 27.92 -22.27
CA GLY A 18 3.44 26.59 -22.23
C GLY A 18 3.84 26.23 -20.79
N PRO A 19 3.82 24.96 -20.40
CA PRO A 19 4.24 24.57 -19.06
C PRO A 19 5.68 25.07 -18.85
N SER A 20 5.86 25.93 -17.83
CA SER A 20 7.18 26.36 -17.36
C SER A 20 8.01 25.12 -17.07
N HIS A 21 8.98 24.80 -17.90
CA HIS A 21 10.01 23.82 -17.60
C HIS A 21 10.76 24.31 -16.35
N LYS A 22 10.42 23.79 -15.19
CA LYS A 22 11.28 23.92 -14.03
C LYS A 22 12.61 23.28 -14.39
N GLU A 23 13.70 24.01 -14.25
CA GLU A 23 15.06 23.56 -14.66
C GLU A 23 15.46 22.22 -14.03
N HIS A 24 14.85 21.79 -12.89
CA HIS A 24 15.10 20.49 -12.24
C HIS A 24 13.83 19.99 -11.54
N ALA A 25 13.38 18.78 -11.88
CA ALA A 25 12.29 18.13 -11.16
C ALA A 25 12.75 17.74 -9.74
N SER A 26 11.83 17.80 -8.78
CA SER A 26 12.13 17.53 -7.38
C SER A 26 11.24 16.41 -6.80
N VAL A 27 11.86 15.49 -6.03
CA VAL A 27 11.17 14.37 -5.39
C VAL A 27 11.35 14.43 -3.88
N THR A 28 10.25 14.44 -3.15
CA THR A 28 10.25 14.19 -1.71
C THR A 28 9.98 12.71 -1.43
N VAL A 29 10.91 12.07 -0.76
CA VAL A 29 10.75 10.70 -0.27
C VAL A 29 10.29 10.75 1.19
N ILE A 30 9.11 10.25 1.47
CA ILE A 30 8.54 10.17 2.83
C ILE A 30 8.77 8.78 3.38
N VAL A 31 9.46 8.68 4.52
CA VAL A 31 9.77 7.41 5.18
C VAL A 31 9.19 7.43 6.60
N PRO A 32 7.92 6.98 6.79
CA PRO A 32 7.37 6.81 8.13
C PRO A 32 8.05 5.63 8.81
N VAL A 33 8.55 5.83 10.04
CA VAL A 33 9.25 4.77 10.78
C VAL A 33 8.77 4.66 12.22
N ARG A 34 8.77 3.44 12.74
CA ARG A 34 8.59 3.15 14.16
C ARG A 34 9.16 1.78 14.49
N ASN A 35 10.23 1.74 15.31
CA ASN A 35 10.93 0.52 15.70
C ASN A 35 11.44 -0.28 14.49
N GLU A 36 12.25 0.37 13.66
CA GLU A 36 12.83 -0.15 12.42
C GLU A 36 14.38 -0.26 12.50
N GLU A 37 14.97 -0.38 13.70
CA GLU A 37 16.43 -0.41 13.87
C GLU A 37 17.14 -1.47 13.02
N SER A 38 16.44 -2.58 12.72
CA SER A 38 17.00 -3.69 11.94
C SER A 38 17.08 -3.42 10.43
N SER A 39 16.35 -2.42 9.93
CA SER A 39 16.16 -2.21 8.48
C SER A 39 16.47 -0.79 8.02
N ILE A 40 16.22 0.22 8.85
CA ILE A 40 16.24 1.63 8.44
C ILE A 40 17.60 2.07 7.87
N ALA A 41 18.73 1.64 8.45
CA ALA A 41 20.05 1.96 7.93
C ALA A 41 20.23 1.50 6.47
N ARG A 42 19.80 0.26 6.16
CA ARG A 42 19.84 -0.30 4.80
C ARG A 42 18.92 0.47 3.86
N THR A 43 17.72 0.81 4.29
CA THR A 43 16.76 1.57 3.48
C THR A 43 17.31 2.95 3.14
N LEU A 44 17.84 3.69 4.11
CA LEU A 44 18.44 5.01 3.87
C LEU A 44 19.64 4.93 2.94
N GLN A 45 20.52 3.93 3.13
CA GLN A 45 21.67 3.72 2.25
C GLN A 45 21.24 3.47 0.82
N GLN A 46 20.20 2.63 0.60
CA GLN A 46 19.68 2.37 -0.74
C GLN A 46 19.09 3.62 -1.41
N LEU A 47 18.46 4.50 -0.63
CA LEU A 47 17.91 5.77 -1.13
C LEU A 47 19.05 6.75 -1.50
N LEU A 48 20.12 6.79 -0.72
CA LEU A 48 21.31 7.60 -0.99
C LEU A 48 22.08 7.11 -2.23
N ASP A 49 22.13 5.79 -2.42
CA ASP A 49 22.83 5.15 -3.56
C ASP A 49 22.07 5.28 -4.90
N GLN A 50 20.85 5.85 -4.90
CA GLN A 50 20.10 6.06 -6.15
C GLN A 50 20.79 7.09 -7.05
N LYS A 51 20.81 6.82 -8.35
CA LYS A 51 21.20 7.80 -9.36
C LYS A 51 20.15 8.91 -9.42
N ARG A 52 20.61 10.15 -9.36
CA ARG A 52 19.73 11.33 -9.26
C ARG A 52 19.68 12.14 -10.56
N GLY A 53 20.74 12.08 -11.39
CA GLY A 53 20.88 13.03 -12.51
C GLY A 53 20.75 14.46 -12.01
N ASP A 54 19.89 15.25 -12.64
CA ASP A 54 19.61 16.65 -12.26
C ASP A 54 18.44 16.78 -11.25
N LEU A 55 17.93 15.65 -10.69
CA LEU A 55 16.83 15.66 -9.75
C LEU A 55 17.26 16.21 -8.38
N ARG A 56 16.44 17.04 -7.79
CA ARG A 56 16.54 17.43 -6.39
C ARG A 56 15.78 16.40 -5.53
N ILE A 57 16.49 15.77 -4.59
CA ILE A 57 15.91 14.75 -3.72
C ILE A 57 15.98 15.25 -2.28
N GLU A 58 14.84 15.22 -1.58
CA GLU A 58 14.79 15.32 -0.12
C GLU A 58 14.17 14.04 0.46
N ILE A 59 14.68 13.62 1.62
CA ILE A 59 14.24 12.40 2.31
C ILE A 59 13.76 12.82 3.71
N LEU A 60 12.46 12.73 3.93
CA LEU A 60 11.82 13.07 5.20
C LEU A 60 11.52 11.80 5.98
N VAL A 61 12.34 11.50 6.97
CA VAL A 61 12.12 10.37 7.88
C VAL A 61 11.32 10.85 9.07
N VAL A 62 10.14 10.27 9.26
CA VAL A 62 9.19 10.72 10.30
C VAL A 62 9.05 9.63 11.36
N ASP A 63 9.65 9.87 12.52
CA ASP A 63 9.73 8.91 13.62
C ASP A 63 8.50 8.94 14.52
N GLY A 64 7.80 7.81 14.63
CA GLY A 64 6.62 7.60 15.44
C GLY A 64 6.95 7.25 16.92
N CYS A 65 7.84 7.99 17.58
CA CYS A 65 8.30 7.72 18.94
C CYS A 65 8.88 6.33 19.09
N SER A 66 9.87 5.98 18.28
CA SER A 66 10.59 4.71 18.36
C SER A 66 11.25 4.55 19.75
N THR A 67 11.22 3.31 20.26
CA THR A 67 11.78 2.93 21.57
C THR A 67 13.06 2.10 21.44
N ASP A 68 13.43 1.77 20.20
CA ASP A 68 14.68 1.11 19.82
C ASP A 68 15.68 2.15 19.27
N ARG A 69 16.73 1.68 18.60
CA ARG A 69 17.77 2.55 18.04
C ARG A 69 17.42 3.22 16.73
N THR A 70 16.19 3.12 16.25
CA THR A 70 15.76 3.72 14.96
C THR A 70 16.10 5.20 14.88
N ARG A 71 15.72 5.97 15.92
CA ARG A 71 15.94 7.42 15.96
C ARG A 71 17.42 7.79 15.96
N GLU A 72 18.24 7.07 16.73
CA GLU A 72 19.70 7.27 16.78
C GLU A 72 20.32 7.05 15.38
N ILE A 73 19.94 5.96 14.71
CA ILE A 73 20.41 5.63 13.36
C ILE A 73 20.05 6.74 12.37
N VAL A 74 18.79 7.16 12.35
CA VAL A 74 18.32 8.21 11.42
C VAL A 74 19.02 9.54 11.70
N ALA A 75 19.17 9.94 12.97
CA ALA A 75 19.87 11.17 13.35
C ALA A 75 21.33 11.18 12.87
N LYS A 76 22.00 10.02 12.93
CA LYS A 76 23.37 9.89 12.40
C LYS A 76 23.40 10.11 10.88
N TYR A 77 22.47 9.52 10.12
CA TYR A 77 22.38 9.74 8.67
C TYR A 77 22.06 11.21 8.34
N ALA A 78 21.10 11.81 9.04
CA ALA A 78 20.74 13.24 8.85
C ALA A 78 21.90 14.19 9.14
N GLY A 79 22.77 13.87 10.10
CA GLY A 79 23.97 14.65 10.38
C GLY A 79 25.08 14.53 9.32
N GLN A 80 25.02 13.51 8.48
CA GLN A 80 26.01 13.25 7.42
C GLN A 80 25.51 13.62 6.01
N HIS A 81 24.19 13.68 5.82
CA HIS A 81 23.55 13.85 4.52
C HIS A 81 22.46 14.93 4.60
N GLY A 82 22.75 16.10 4.04
CA GLY A 82 21.88 17.28 4.13
C GLY A 82 20.48 17.11 3.48
N GLU A 83 20.33 16.12 2.62
CA GLU A 83 19.05 15.74 1.99
C GLU A 83 18.13 14.94 2.93
N ILE A 84 18.64 14.40 4.05
CA ILE A 84 17.87 13.66 5.04
C ILE A 84 17.47 14.58 6.20
N ARG A 85 16.18 14.63 6.50
CA ARG A 85 15.63 15.31 7.67
C ARG A 85 14.88 14.32 8.55
N LEU A 86 15.13 14.37 9.86
CA LEU A 86 14.38 13.62 10.87
C LEU A 86 13.29 14.52 11.45
N LEU A 87 12.04 14.04 11.37
CA LEU A 87 10.86 14.72 11.89
C LEU A 87 10.19 13.88 12.99
N ASP A 88 9.50 14.55 13.91
CA ASP A 88 8.79 13.90 15.01
C ASP A 88 7.33 13.66 14.69
N ASN A 89 6.81 12.46 15.01
CA ASN A 89 5.40 12.13 14.97
C ASN A 89 4.88 11.65 16.33
N PRO A 90 4.47 12.57 17.21
CA PRO A 90 3.98 12.22 18.55
C PRO A 90 2.66 11.42 18.52
N ARG A 91 1.91 11.43 17.42
CA ARG A 91 0.69 10.65 17.27
C ARG A 91 0.93 9.17 16.99
N GLN A 92 2.15 8.79 16.60
CA GLN A 92 2.58 7.41 16.34
C GLN A 92 1.78 6.67 15.24
N LEU A 93 1.00 7.41 14.44
CA LEU A 93 0.22 6.90 13.33
C LEU A 93 0.94 7.10 11.99
N SER A 94 0.88 6.13 11.11
CA SER A 94 1.46 6.23 9.75
C SER A 94 0.83 7.37 8.95
N SER A 95 -0.49 7.55 9.04
CA SER A 95 -1.22 8.66 8.43
C SER A 95 -0.71 10.03 8.90
N ALA A 96 -0.51 10.20 10.22
CA ALA A 96 0.04 11.44 10.78
C ALA A 96 1.48 11.70 10.33
N ALA A 97 2.33 10.66 10.29
CA ALA A 97 3.70 10.77 9.79
C ALA A 97 3.74 11.28 8.34
N ARG A 98 2.91 10.67 7.47
CA ARG A 98 2.80 11.09 6.06
C ARG A 98 2.32 12.55 5.95
N ASN A 99 1.33 12.95 6.74
CA ASN A 99 0.82 14.32 6.75
C ASN A 99 1.87 15.35 7.21
N ILE A 100 2.64 15.03 8.25
CA ILE A 100 3.74 15.88 8.71
C ILE A 100 4.74 16.06 7.56
N ALA A 101 5.17 14.96 6.93
CA ALA A 101 6.12 15.02 5.84
C ALA A 101 5.59 15.77 4.61
N ILE A 102 4.32 15.60 4.23
CA ILE A 102 3.74 16.31 3.08
C ILE A 102 3.72 17.82 3.33
N ARG A 103 3.40 18.27 4.55
CA ARG A 103 3.42 19.71 4.90
C ARG A 103 4.82 20.30 4.87
N GLU A 104 5.82 19.53 5.28
CA GLU A 104 7.23 19.92 5.33
C GLU A 104 7.97 19.75 3.99
N SER A 105 7.37 19.06 3.06
CA SER A 105 7.97 18.68 1.78
C SER A 105 7.97 19.83 0.77
N GLN A 106 8.97 19.84 -0.13
CA GLN A 106 9.13 20.84 -1.19
C GLN A 106 9.11 20.23 -2.60
N GLY A 107 9.18 18.90 -2.73
CA GLY A 107 9.25 18.21 -4.01
C GLY A 107 7.97 18.34 -4.87
N ASP A 108 8.11 18.31 -6.16
CA ASP A 108 7.00 18.27 -7.13
C ASP A 108 6.28 16.93 -7.10
N TYR A 109 7.04 15.87 -6.79
CA TYR A 109 6.58 14.51 -6.66
C TYR A 109 6.78 14.02 -5.22
N ILE A 110 5.79 13.38 -4.66
CA ILE A 110 5.79 12.79 -3.33
C ILE A 110 5.84 11.27 -3.47
N LEU A 111 6.87 10.63 -2.93
CA LEU A 111 7.04 9.18 -2.93
C LEU A 111 6.97 8.66 -1.49
N ILE A 112 6.12 7.66 -1.23
CA ILE A 112 6.03 7.01 0.08
C ILE A 112 6.82 5.70 0.05
N VAL A 113 7.72 5.54 1.03
CA VAL A 113 8.63 4.40 1.16
C VAL A 113 8.58 3.88 2.59
N ASP A 114 8.32 2.59 2.77
CA ASP A 114 8.40 1.97 4.09
C ASP A 114 9.85 1.78 4.54
N GLY A 115 10.11 1.86 5.85
CA GLY A 115 11.44 1.76 6.44
C GLY A 115 12.14 0.39 6.30
N HIS A 116 11.49 -0.58 5.64
CA HIS A 116 11.97 -1.96 5.50
C HIS A 116 11.77 -2.56 4.10
N CYS A 117 11.84 -1.75 3.05
CA CYS A 117 11.78 -2.24 1.67
C CYS A 117 13.18 -2.36 1.03
N GLU A 118 13.26 -3.08 -0.09
CA GLU A 118 14.46 -3.24 -0.89
C GLU A 118 14.22 -2.75 -2.31
N PHE A 119 15.13 -1.89 -2.80
CA PHE A 119 15.10 -1.35 -4.16
C PHE A 119 15.94 -2.24 -5.06
N PRO A 120 15.38 -2.87 -6.09
CA PRO A 120 16.14 -3.75 -6.98
C PRO A 120 17.04 -3.00 -7.95
N THR A 121 16.82 -1.69 -8.15
CA THR A 121 17.57 -0.86 -9.10
C THR A 121 18.16 0.38 -8.42
N ARG A 122 19.14 1.01 -9.08
CA ARG A 122 19.69 2.32 -8.66
C ARG A 122 19.17 3.48 -9.50
N THR A 123 18.16 3.28 -10.32
CA THR A 123 17.56 4.30 -11.19
C THR A 123 16.15 4.67 -10.79
N TYR A 124 15.72 4.25 -9.60
CA TYR A 124 14.33 4.35 -9.15
C TYR A 124 13.76 5.77 -9.25
N PHE A 125 14.52 6.79 -8.84
CA PHE A 125 14.05 8.18 -8.90
C PHE A 125 13.94 8.69 -10.35
N LEU A 126 14.88 8.32 -11.20
CA LEU A 126 14.83 8.65 -12.62
C LEU A 126 13.65 7.97 -13.31
N ASP A 127 13.45 6.68 -13.03
CA ASP A 127 12.32 5.90 -13.57
C ASP A 127 10.98 6.46 -13.07
N LEU A 128 10.90 6.95 -11.81
CA LEU A 128 9.71 7.58 -11.23
C LEU A 128 9.33 8.85 -11.98
N VAL A 129 10.25 9.80 -12.11
CA VAL A 129 10.01 11.10 -12.77
C VAL A 129 9.67 10.87 -14.24
N HIS A 130 10.44 10.03 -14.93
CA HIS A 130 10.19 9.66 -16.31
C HIS A 130 8.77 9.07 -16.52
N ALA A 131 8.33 8.17 -15.61
CA ALA A 131 7.00 7.60 -15.68
C ALA A 131 5.90 8.66 -15.49
N PHE A 132 6.07 9.63 -14.58
CA PHE A 132 5.14 10.76 -14.44
C PHE A 132 5.07 11.63 -15.68
N GLU A 133 6.22 11.93 -16.28
CA GLU A 133 6.30 12.80 -17.45
C GLU A 133 5.73 12.12 -18.70
N GLN A 134 6.06 10.86 -18.93
CA GLN A 134 5.56 10.10 -20.08
C GLN A 134 4.07 9.81 -20.02
N SER A 135 3.56 9.40 -18.83
CA SER A 135 2.16 9.02 -18.71
C SER A 135 1.22 10.20 -18.55
N GLY A 136 1.72 11.34 -18.04
CA GLY A 136 0.88 12.44 -17.60
C GLY A 136 -0.05 12.08 -16.45
N ALA A 137 0.19 10.95 -15.74
CA ALA A 137 -0.63 10.52 -14.62
C ALA A 137 -0.44 11.43 -13.40
N ASP A 138 -1.45 11.47 -12.53
CA ASP A 138 -1.42 12.21 -11.27
C ASP A 138 -0.81 11.39 -10.16
N CYS A 139 -0.96 10.06 -10.24
CA CYS A 139 -0.42 9.09 -9.31
C CYS A 139 0.29 7.97 -10.05
N LEU A 140 1.30 7.38 -9.40
CA LEU A 140 1.90 6.13 -9.86
C LEU A 140 1.72 5.05 -8.81
N GLY A 141 1.35 3.88 -9.29
CA GLY A 141 1.32 2.64 -8.54
C GLY A 141 2.49 1.74 -8.90
N ARG A 142 2.75 0.76 -8.05
CA ARG A 142 3.76 -0.26 -8.29
C ARG A 142 3.29 -1.63 -7.83
N PRO A 143 3.75 -2.72 -8.46
CA PRO A 143 3.65 -4.05 -7.88
C PRO A 143 4.43 -4.14 -6.55
N GLN A 144 3.94 -4.99 -5.65
CA GLN A 144 4.57 -5.22 -4.33
C GLN A 144 4.74 -6.72 -4.09
N PRO A 145 5.56 -7.41 -4.90
CA PRO A 145 5.82 -8.82 -4.70
C PRO A 145 6.55 -9.04 -3.37
N LEU A 146 6.22 -10.14 -2.71
CA LEU A 146 6.93 -10.56 -1.51
C LEU A 146 8.25 -11.25 -1.91
N ASP A 147 9.37 -10.76 -1.40
CA ASP A 147 10.68 -11.36 -1.67
C ASP A 147 10.85 -12.66 -0.92
N VAL A 148 11.05 -13.73 -1.65
CA VAL A 148 11.24 -15.09 -1.11
C VAL A 148 12.67 -15.60 -1.27
N SER A 149 13.61 -14.78 -1.75
CA SER A 149 14.98 -15.18 -2.05
C SER A 149 15.74 -15.72 -0.82
N ARG A 150 15.44 -15.17 0.37
CA ARG A 150 16.03 -15.60 1.66
C ARG A 150 14.96 -16.07 2.65
N ALA A 151 13.77 -16.39 2.16
CA ALA A 151 12.62 -16.71 2.97
C ALA A 151 12.69 -18.13 3.57
N THR A 152 12.22 -18.28 4.80
CA THR A 152 11.95 -19.58 5.40
C THR A 152 10.79 -20.27 4.69
N THR A 153 10.59 -21.56 4.91
CA THR A 153 9.47 -22.32 4.33
C THR A 153 8.11 -21.69 4.70
N LEU A 154 7.95 -21.26 5.97
CA LEU A 154 6.73 -20.55 6.38
C LEU A 154 6.55 -19.22 5.62
N GLN A 155 7.59 -18.43 5.45
CA GLN A 155 7.54 -17.18 4.71
C GLN A 155 7.20 -17.39 3.23
N ARG A 156 7.74 -18.45 2.59
CA ARG A 156 7.37 -18.83 1.21
C ARG A 156 5.90 -19.24 1.12
N ALA A 157 5.39 -20.01 2.09
CA ALA A 157 3.98 -20.35 2.15
C ALA A 157 3.08 -19.12 2.35
N ILE A 158 3.49 -18.15 3.18
CA ILE A 158 2.78 -16.88 3.36
C ILE A 158 2.75 -16.10 2.04
N ALA A 159 3.88 -15.97 1.36
CA ALA A 159 3.96 -15.28 0.07
C ALA A 159 3.06 -15.95 -0.98
N ALA A 160 3.14 -17.28 -1.11
CA ALA A 160 2.33 -18.05 -2.04
C ALA A 160 0.82 -17.91 -1.77
N ALA A 161 0.41 -18.07 -0.51
CA ALA A 161 -0.99 -17.91 -0.12
C ALA A 161 -1.49 -16.47 -0.37
N ARG A 162 -0.70 -15.45 -0.01
CA ARG A 162 -1.03 -14.04 -0.19
C ARG A 162 -1.17 -13.64 -1.66
N SER A 163 -0.42 -14.24 -2.57
CA SER A 163 -0.53 -13.98 -4.02
C SER A 163 -1.62 -14.81 -4.71
N SER A 164 -2.26 -15.75 -4.00
CA SER A 164 -3.33 -16.58 -4.54
C SER A 164 -4.69 -15.90 -4.50
N ARG A 165 -5.64 -16.41 -5.30
CA ARG A 165 -7.04 -15.92 -5.34
C ARG A 165 -7.78 -16.09 -4.01
N LEU A 166 -7.37 -17.04 -3.16
CA LEU A 166 -7.96 -17.24 -1.83
C LEU A 166 -7.38 -16.34 -0.76
N GLY A 167 -6.15 -15.85 -0.97
CA GLY A 167 -5.43 -15.03 0.02
C GLY A 167 -5.41 -13.54 -0.29
N HIS A 168 -5.89 -13.14 -1.47
CA HIS A 168 -5.90 -11.75 -1.90
C HIS A 168 -7.15 -11.43 -2.73
N HIS A 169 -7.48 -10.12 -2.80
CA HIS A 169 -8.62 -9.68 -3.61
C HIS A 169 -8.29 -9.88 -5.10
N PRO A 170 -9.16 -10.54 -5.87
CA PRO A 170 -8.89 -10.88 -7.27
C PRO A 170 -8.71 -9.66 -8.17
N ASP A 171 -9.31 -8.52 -7.82
CA ASP A 171 -9.25 -7.29 -8.61
C ASP A 171 -8.07 -6.38 -8.21
N SER A 172 -7.10 -6.88 -7.45
CA SER A 172 -5.93 -6.12 -7.03
C SER A 172 -4.82 -6.20 -8.06
N PHE A 173 -4.26 -5.06 -8.41
CA PHE A 173 -3.12 -4.92 -9.32
C PHE A 173 -1.75 -5.12 -8.66
N ILE A 174 -1.70 -5.38 -7.33
CA ILE A 174 -0.46 -5.43 -6.56
C ILE A 174 0.53 -6.52 -7.00
N TYR A 175 0.06 -7.53 -7.75
CA TYR A 175 0.87 -8.64 -8.26
C TYR A 175 0.92 -8.71 -9.79
N THR A 176 0.47 -7.66 -10.50
CA THR A 176 0.53 -7.64 -11.96
C THR A 176 1.79 -6.96 -12.46
N ASP A 177 2.37 -7.48 -13.56
CA ASP A 177 3.56 -6.92 -14.21
C ASP A 177 3.21 -6.05 -15.44
N ALA A 178 1.93 -5.81 -15.69
CA ALA A 178 1.48 -4.99 -16.80
C ALA A 178 1.58 -3.50 -16.46
N GLU A 179 2.07 -2.69 -17.38
CA GLU A 179 2.02 -1.24 -17.30
C GLU A 179 0.66 -0.75 -17.83
N VAL A 180 -0.24 -0.38 -16.92
CA VAL A 180 -1.63 -0.04 -17.24
C VAL A 180 -2.17 1.09 -16.37
N ASP A 181 -3.19 1.80 -16.85
CA ASP A 181 -3.98 2.68 -16.00
C ASP A 181 -4.88 1.82 -15.10
N CYS A 182 -4.92 2.12 -13.83
CA CYS A 182 -5.66 1.33 -12.83
C CYS A 182 -6.19 2.23 -11.71
N PRO A 183 -7.16 1.76 -10.93
CA PRO A 183 -7.60 2.51 -9.75
C PRO A 183 -6.45 2.73 -8.76
N ALA A 184 -6.30 3.96 -8.28
CA ALA A 184 -5.28 4.33 -7.29
C ALA A 184 -5.41 3.50 -6.00
N GLY A 185 -6.65 3.20 -5.58
CA GLY A 185 -6.97 2.39 -4.42
C GLY A 185 -6.27 1.03 -4.36
N SER A 186 -5.83 0.51 -5.51
CA SER A 186 -5.13 -0.77 -5.57
C SER A 186 -3.64 -0.67 -5.26
N VAL A 187 -2.95 0.42 -5.67
CA VAL A 187 -1.47 0.36 -5.79
C VAL A 187 -0.75 1.70 -5.66
N ALA A 188 -1.43 2.87 -5.63
CA ALA A 188 -0.76 4.16 -5.68
C ALA A 188 0.14 4.40 -4.45
N ILE A 189 1.37 4.87 -4.73
CA ILE A 189 2.42 5.13 -3.73
C ILE A 189 3.20 6.41 -4.01
N ALA A 190 3.08 6.94 -5.20
CA ALA A 190 3.70 8.20 -5.58
C ALA A 190 2.67 9.13 -6.22
N TYR A 191 2.79 10.41 -5.96
CA TYR A 191 1.77 11.41 -6.25
C TYR A 191 2.43 12.68 -6.77
N ARG A 192 1.80 13.35 -7.74
CA ARG A 192 2.09 14.76 -7.96
C ARG A 192 1.63 15.55 -6.73
N ARG A 193 2.35 16.57 -6.33
CA ARG A 193 1.97 17.41 -5.18
C ARG A 193 0.54 17.95 -5.27
N THR A 194 0.12 18.35 -6.46
CA THR A 194 -1.23 18.88 -6.76
C THR A 194 -2.37 17.91 -6.43
N VAL A 195 -2.09 16.62 -6.30
CA VAL A 195 -3.08 15.63 -5.83
C VAL A 195 -3.58 16.00 -4.43
N PHE A 196 -2.66 16.40 -3.54
CA PHE A 196 -3.02 16.77 -2.15
C PHE A 196 -3.78 18.10 -2.05
N ASP A 197 -3.63 18.97 -3.05
CA ASP A 197 -4.46 20.20 -3.16
C ASP A 197 -5.91 19.83 -3.53
N THR A 198 -6.10 18.76 -4.30
CA THR A 198 -7.42 18.33 -4.78
C THR A 198 -8.15 17.46 -3.74
N VAL A 199 -7.48 16.44 -3.19
CA VAL A 199 -8.12 15.44 -2.32
C VAL A 199 -7.84 15.65 -0.83
N GLY A 200 -6.93 16.57 -0.49
CA GLY A 200 -6.47 16.78 0.89
C GLY A 200 -5.48 15.70 1.35
N LEU A 201 -5.15 15.73 2.63
CA LEU A 201 -4.17 14.87 3.26
C LEU A 201 -4.75 13.52 3.68
N PHE A 202 -3.92 12.64 4.26
CA PHE A 202 -4.34 11.36 4.82
C PHE A 202 -5.30 11.56 6.00
N ASP A 203 -6.33 10.73 6.10
CA ASP A 203 -7.24 10.75 7.25
C ASP A 203 -6.58 10.07 8.46
N GLU A 204 -6.26 10.86 9.49
CA GLU A 204 -5.57 10.39 10.68
C GLU A 204 -6.45 9.57 11.64
N ARG A 205 -7.73 9.35 11.31
CA ARG A 205 -8.59 8.39 12.00
C ARG A 205 -8.25 6.94 11.62
N PHE A 206 -7.48 6.74 10.55
CA PHE A 206 -7.05 5.42 10.08
C PHE A 206 -5.67 5.07 10.66
N ASP A 207 -5.60 4.02 11.47
CA ASP A 207 -4.37 3.38 11.94
C ASP A 207 -3.90 2.24 11.03
N ALA A 208 -4.70 1.91 10.03
CA ALA A 208 -4.43 0.99 8.93
C ALA A 208 -5.38 1.29 7.76
N CYS A 209 -4.97 0.98 6.52
CA CYS A 209 -5.67 1.29 5.29
C CYS A 209 -5.81 2.81 5.01
N GLU A 210 -4.96 3.63 5.60
CA GLU A 210 -4.89 5.06 5.35
C GLU A 210 -4.52 5.38 3.90
N ASP A 211 -3.69 4.54 3.29
CA ASP A 211 -3.33 4.59 1.86
C ASP A 211 -4.53 4.26 0.97
N TYR A 212 -5.25 3.20 1.32
CA TYR A 212 -6.45 2.82 0.59
C TYR A 212 -7.55 3.90 0.69
N GLU A 213 -7.67 4.57 1.84
CA GLU A 213 -8.62 5.67 2.05
C GLU A 213 -8.29 6.88 1.17
N LEU A 214 -7.04 7.37 1.20
CA LEU A 214 -6.60 8.47 0.35
C LEU A 214 -6.80 8.13 -1.14
N ASN A 215 -6.34 6.95 -1.54
CA ASN A 215 -6.42 6.50 -2.93
C ASN A 215 -7.86 6.30 -3.40
N HIS A 216 -8.77 5.90 -2.52
CA HIS A 216 -10.20 5.88 -2.82
C HIS A 216 -10.75 7.28 -3.11
N ARG A 217 -10.35 8.31 -2.34
CA ARG A 217 -10.73 9.70 -2.64
C ARG A 217 -10.17 10.15 -3.99
N ILE A 218 -8.95 9.76 -4.34
CA ILE A 218 -8.34 10.03 -5.65
C ILE A 218 -9.20 9.42 -6.76
N ASP A 219 -9.61 8.14 -6.62
CA ASP A 219 -10.47 7.46 -7.60
C ASP A 219 -11.82 8.15 -7.81
N GLN A 220 -12.33 8.92 -6.83
CA GLN A 220 -13.59 9.67 -6.95
C GLN A 220 -13.44 11.03 -7.67
N THR A 221 -12.22 11.50 -7.89
CA THR A 221 -11.98 12.83 -8.51
C THR A 221 -11.67 12.77 -10.02
N GLY A 222 -11.51 11.57 -10.58
CA GLY A 222 -11.11 11.39 -11.97
C GLY A 222 -9.60 11.58 -12.22
N LEU A 223 -8.80 11.77 -11.17
CA LEU A 223 -7.35 11.78 -11.27
C LEU A 223 -6.84 10.41 -11.75
N ARG A 224 -5.80 10.42 -12.58
CA ARG A 224 -5.29 9.22 -13.25
C ARG A 224 -4.18 8.56 -12.45
N CYS A 225 -4.27 7.25 -12.27
CA CYS A 225 -3.21 6.44 -11.69
C CYS A 225 -2.67 5.43 -12.72
N ARG A 226 -1.34 5.39 -12.87
CA ARG A 226 -0.62 4.45 -13.74
C ARG A 226 0.17 3.45 -12.93
N LEU A 227 -0.04 2.16 -13.17
CA LEU A 227 0.83 1.11 -12.62
C LEU A 227 2.10 1.03 -13.44
N VAL A 228 3.26 1.09 -12.74
CA VAL A 228 4.58 1.10 -13.36
C VAL A 228 5.45 -0.02 -12.77
N PRO A 229 5.60 -1.16 -13.45
CA PRO A 229 6.36 -2.31 -12.96
C PRO A 229 7.82 -2.01 -12.65
N LYS A 230 8.46 -1.07 -13.36
CA LYS A 230 9.83 -0.63 -13.06
C LYS A 230 10.00 -0.04 -11.65
N LEU A 231 8.94 0.43 -11.03
CA LEU A 231 8.94 0.99 -9.68
C LEU A 231 8.72 -0.09 -8.59
N THR A 232 8.79 -1.36 -8.94
CA THR A 232 8.67 -2.46 -7.98
C THR A 232 9.72 -2.35 -6.88
N VAL A 233 9.28 -2.51 -5.64
CA VAL A 233 10.15 -2.74 -4.48
C VAL A 233 9.81 -4.09 -3.87
N LYS A 234 10.77 -4.67 -3.17
CA LYS A 234 10.60 -5.97 -2.54
C LYS A 234 10.32 -5.81 -1.05
N TYR A 235 9.41 -6.64 -0.54
CA TYR A 235 9.07 -6.72 0.87
C TYR A 235 9.27 -8.13 1.38
N GLU A 236 9.83 -8.26 2.58
CA GLU A 236 9.91 -9.57 3.24
C GLU A 236 8.51 -10.01 3.73
N PRO A 237 8.11 -11.27 3.49
CA PRO A 237 6.91 -11.85 4.09
C PRO A 237 7.01 -11.86 5.62
N ARG A 238 5.88 -11.82 6.32
CA ARG A 238 5.85 -11.94 7.79
C ARG A 238 6.55 -13.22 8.23
N LYS A 239 7.37 -13.12 9.28
CA LYS A 239 8.20 -14.22 9.77
C LYS A 239 7.43 -15.27 10.59
N THR A 240 6.23 -14.91 11.10
CA THR A 240 5.41 -15.75 11.98
C THR A 240 3.93 -15.67 11.64
N LEU A 241 3.18 -16.72 11.96
CA LEU A 241 1.72 -16.74 11.83
C LEU A 241 1.05 -15.68 12.70
N SER A 242 1.57 -15.42 13.91
CA SER A 242 1.04 -14.37 14.78
C SER A 242 1.27 -12.97 14.21
N GLY A 243 2.41 -12.74 13.55
CA GLY A 243 2.69 -11.49 12.83
C GLY A 243 1.74 -11.28 11.64
N LEU A 244 1.49 -12.37 10.90
CA LEU A 244 0.50 -12.36 9.81
C LEU A 244 -0.91 -12.08 10.34
N PHE A 245 -1.34 -12.77 11.41
CA PHE A 245 -2.63 -12.56 12.05
C PHE A 245 -2.83 -11.09 12.46
N ARG A 246 -1.86 -10.49 13.16
CA ARG A 246 -1.92 -9.09 13.59
C ARG A 246 -2.05 -8.13 12.42
N GLN A 247 -1.33 -8.38 11.32
CA GLN A 247 -1.43 -7.58 10.10
C GLN A 247 -2.84 -7.64 9.51
N LEU A 248 -3.39 -8.85 9.35
CA LEU A 248 -4.70 -9.05 8.74
C LEU A 248 -5.85 -8.59 9.64
N PHE A 249 -5.70 -8.72 10.95
CA PHE A 249 -6.61 -8.15 11.93
C PHE A 249 -6.71 -6.62 11.79
N ARG A 250 -5.55 -5.93 11.65
CA ARG A 250 -5.54 -4.49 11.39
C ARG A 250 -6.20 -4.14 10.06
N TYR A 251 -5.97 -4.91 9.01
CA TYR A 251 -6.62 -4.69 7.72
C TYR A 251 -8.14 -4.89 7.80
N GLY A 252 -8.62 -5.92 8.50
CA GLY A 252 -10.04 -6.13 8.76
C GLY A 252 -10.69 -4.93 9.45
N ARG A 253 -10.03 -4.38 10.47
CA ARG A 253 -10.47 -3.15 11.14
C ARG A 253 -10.54 -1.96 10.17
N GLY A 254 -9.48 -1.73 9.41
CA GLY A 254 -9.43 -0.65 8.42
C GLY A 254 -10.56 -0.73 7.39
N ARG A 255 -10.94 -1.94 6.95
CA ARG A 255 -12.06 -2.15 6.01
C ARG A 255 -13.41 -1.70 6.59
N VAL A 256 -13.66 -1.92 7.88
CA VAL A 256 -14.90 -1.43 8.52
C VAL A 256 -14.90 0.09 8.62
N ARG A 257 -13.77 0.71 8.93
CA ARG A 257 -13.65 2.17 8.92
C ARG A 257 -13.90 2.74 7.53
N MET A 258 -13.33 2.11 6.49
CA MET A 258 -13.64 2.46 5.09
C MET A 258 -15.13 2.42 4.81
N PHE A 259 -15.82 1.35 5.21
CA PHE A 259 -17.27 1.22 5.03
C PHE A 259 -18.05 2.33 5.76
N ARG A 260 -17.61 2.73 6.96
CA ARG A 260 -18.25 3.81 7.74
C ARG A 260 -18.01 5.19 7.14
N SER A 261 -16.81 5.44 6.61
CA SER A 261 -16.43 6.74 6.05
C SER A 261 -16.90 6.91 4.59
N HIS A 262 -16.89 5.83 3.82
CA HIS A 262 -17.16 5.85 2.38
C HIS A 262 -18.13 4.71 2.02
N ARG A 263 -19.42 4.98 2.03
CA ARG A 263 -20.45 4.00 1.64
C ARG A 263 -20.25 3.63 0.16
N GLY A 264 -20.04 2.35 -0.12
CA GLY A 264 -19.75 1.86 -1.47
C GLY A 264 -18.28 1.55 -1.76
N ALA A 265 -17.33 2.02 -0.93
CA ALA A 265 -15.90 1.66 -1.08
C ALA A 265 -15.60 0.19 -0.78
N VAL A 266 -16.53 -0.52 -0.15
CA VAL A 266 -16.36 -1.91 0.31
C VAL A 266 -17.49 -2.76 -0.25
N ASN A 267 -17.16 -3.82 -0.98
CA ASN A 267 -18.14 -4.74 -1.53
C ASN A 267 -18.53 -5.85 -0.51
N SER A 268 -19.63 -6.57 -0.76
CA SER A 268 -20.14 -7.63 0.13
C SER A 268 -19.13 -8.78 0.33
N ARG A 269 -18.26 -9.05 -0.65
CA ARG A 269 -17.22 -10.08 -0.55
C ARG A 269 -16.24 -9.81 0.61
N THR A 270 -16.06 -8.55 0.97
CA THR A 270 -15.21 -8.14 2.13
C THR A 270 -15.75 -8.70 3.45
N LEU A 271 -17.05 -9.02 3.54
CA LEU A 271 -17.66 -9.58 4.74
C LEU A 271 -17.50 -11.10 4.87
N VAL A 272 -17.07 -11.79 3.80
CA VAL A 272 -16.89 -13.26 3.80
C VAL A 272 -16.02 -13.75 4.96
N PRO A 273 -14.86 -13.13 5.28
CA PRO A 273 -14.05 -13.55 6.43
C PRO A 273 -14.78 -13.39 7.77
N ALA A 274 -15.63 -12.37 7.93
CA ALA A 274 -16.44 -12.20 9.15
C ALA A 274 -17.48 -13.33 9.29
N GLY A 275 -18.18 -13.67 8.19
CA GLY A 275 -19.09 -14.80 8.14
C GLY A 275 -18.38 -16.13 8.45
N PHE A 276 -17.17 -16.32 7.93
CA PHE A 276 -16.32 -17.49 8.25
C PHE A 276 -16.02 -17.60 9.74
N VAL A 277 -15.59 -16.52 10.39
CA VAL A 277 -15.32 -16.51 11.84
C VAL A 277 -16.60 -16.81 12.64
N LEU A 278 -17.73 -16.15 12.30
CA LEU A 278 -19.00 -16.41 12.95
C LEU A 278 -19.44 -17.88 12.80
N GLY A 279 -19.36 -18.42 11.57
CA GLY A 279 -19.67 -19.82 11.32
C GLY A 279 -18.79 -20.77 12.12
N THR A 280 -17.47 -20.49 12.19
CA THR A 280 -16.52 -21.33 12.93
C THR A 280 -16.75 -21.31 14.45
N VAL A 281 -17.09 -20.12 15.01
CA VAL A 281 -17.24 -19.95 16.47
C VAL A 281 -18.66 -20.33 16.92
N LEU A 282 -19.69 -19.87 16.21
CA LEU A 282 -21.09 -20.11 16.59
C LEU A 282 -21.65 -21.43 16.07
N GLY A 283 -21.07 -21.96 14.97
CA GLY A 283 -21.53 -23.22 14.37
C GLY A 283 -21.61 -24.38 15.34
N PRO A 284 -20.54 -24.69 16.11
CA PRO A 284 -20.58 -25.76 17.13
C PRO A 284 -21.65 -25.54 18.21
N LEU A 285 -21.82 -24.28 18.64
CA LEU A 285 -22.84 -23.92 19.64
C LEU A 285 -24.26 -24.14 19.11
N LEU A 286 -24.49 -23.74 17.86
CA LEU A 286 -25.78 -23.97 17.18
C LEU A 286 -26.06 -25.45 16.97
N CYS A 287 -25.05 -26.25 16.62
CA CYS A 287 -25.18 -27.71 16.48
C CYS A 287 -25.46 -28.39 17.83
N ALA A 288 -24.88 -27.90 18.93
CA ALA A 288 -25.18 -28.39 20.29
C ALA A 288 -26.63 -28.11 20.67
N ALA A 289 -27.15 -26.92 20.31
CA ALA A 289 -28.54 -26.54 20.56
C ALA A 289 -29.54 -27.24 19.62
N GLN A 290 -29.14 -27.49 18.37
CA GLN A 290 -29.95 -28.07 17.30
C GLN A 290 -29.13 -29.11 16.52
N PRO A 291 -29.09 -30.39 16.96
CA PRO A 291 -28.24 -31.43 16.35
C PRO A 291 -28.48 -31.68 14.87
N ILE A 292 -29.66 -31.35 14.36
CA ILE A 292 -30.01 -31.47 12.93
C ILE A 292 -29.11 -30.59 12.03
N LEU A 293 -28.48 -29.56 12.59
CA LEU A 293 -27.55 -28.68 11.87
C LEU A 293 -26.14 -29.30 11.71
N LEU A 294 -25.81 -30.32 12.49
CA LEU A 294 -24.46 -30.91 12.49
C LEU A 294 -23.98 -31.40 11.14
N PRO A 295 -24.77 -32.14 10.34
CA PRO A 295 -24.33 -32.57 9.00
C PRO A 295 -24.04 -31.39 8.07
N VAL A 296 -24.85 -30.34 8.14
CA VAL A 296 -24.66 -29.12 7.30
C VAL A 296 -23.39 -28.41 7.70
N TYR A 297 -23.17 -28.24 8.99
CA TYR A 297 -21.95 -27.61 9.53
C TYR A 297 -20.70 -28.38 9.15
N LEU A 298 -20.68 -29.69 9.36
CA LEU A 298 -19.54 -30.56 9.01
C LEU A 298 -19.29 -30.57 7.50
N SER A 299 -20.34 -30.59 6.68
CA SER A 299 -20.21 -30.48 5.21
C SER A 299 -19.59 -29.15 4.79
N ALA A 300 -20.02 -28.02 5.37
CA ALA A 300 -19.45 -26.71 5.09
C ALA A 300 -17.95 -26.65 5.49
N MET A 301 -17.59 -27.19 6.66
CA MET A 301 -16.19 -27.25 7.10
C MET A 301 -15.35 -28.19 6.23
N ALA A 302 -15.89 -29.32 5.81
CA ALA A 302 -15.23 -30.26 4.91
C ALA A 302 -14.97 -29.61 3.52
N VAL A 303 -15.94 -28.90 2.96
CA VAL A 303 -15.77 -28.15 1.70
C VAL A 303 -14.70 -27.08 1.86
N TYR A 304 -14.73 -26.28 2.95
CA TYR A 304 -13.68 -25.30 3.23
C TYR A 304 -12.29 -25.94 3.28
N LEU A 305 -12.15 -27.03 4.06
CA LEU A 305 -10.88 -27.76 4.16
C LEU A 305 -10.43 -28.29 2.81
N ALA A 306 -11.32 -28.89 2.04
CA ALA A 306 -11.01 -29.41 0.70
C ALA A 306 -10.49 -28.29 -0.22
N VAL A 307 -11.12 -27.11 -0.20
CA VAL A 307 -10.71 -25.96 -1.02
C VAL A 307 -9.32 -25.47 -0.63
N ILE A 308 -9.03 -25.30 0.65
CA ILE A 308 -7.70 -24.84 1.08
C ILE A 308 -6.61 -25.90 0.85
N LEU A 309 -6.91 -27.19 1.00
CA LEU A 309 -5.98 -28.27 0.69
C LEU A 309 -5.69 -28.35 -0.80
N PHE A 310 -6.72 -28.27 -1.64
CA PHE A 310 -6.56 -28.22 -3.09
C PHE A 310 -5.69 -27.04 -3.53
N GLU A 311 -5.98 -25.84 -3.02
CA GLU A 311 -5.19 -24.65 -3.36
C GLU A 311 -3.75 -24.77 -2.82
N SER A 312 -3.56 -25.32 -1.62
CA SER A 312 -2.22 -25.58 -1.06
C SER A 312 -1.42 -26.57 -1.92
N PHE A 313 -2.06 -27.62 -2.40
CA PHE A 313 -1.45 -28.58 -3.32
C PHE A 313 -1.10 -27.93 -4.65
N ARG A 314 -2.03 -27.14 -5.22
CA ARG A 314 -1.81 -26.39 -6.47
C ARG A 314 -0.60 -25.45 -6.36
N LEU A 315 -0.54 -24.67 -5.29
CA LEU A 315 0.57 -23.75 -5.03
C LEU A 315 1.91 -24.48 -4.88
N ALA A 316 1.92 -25.57 -4.10
CA ALA A 316 3.12 -26.39 -3.91
C ALA A 316 3.64 -26.98 -5.22
N THR A 317 2.71 -27.43 -6.10
CA THR A 317 3.05 -28.00 -7.41
C THR A 317 3.57 -26.92 -8.37
N VAL A 318 2.88 -25.78 -8.47
CA VAL A 318 3.26 -24.68 -9.37
C VAL A 318 4.62 -24.08 -8.97
N LEU A 319 4.83 -23.91 -7.68
CA LEU A 319 6.09 -23.33 -7.15
C LEU A 319 7.18 -24.36 -6.90
N LYS A 320 6.90 -25.66 -7.13
CA LYS A 320 7.82 -26.79 -6.95
C LYS A 320 8.44 -26.83 -5.53
N ASP A 321 7.63 -26.53 -4.53
CA ASP A 321 8.06 -26.47 -3.11
C ASP A 321 7.06 -27.20 -2.22
N ALA A 322 7.40 -28.44 -1.82
CA ALA A 322 6.57 -29.29 -0.95
C ALA A 322 6.35 -28.66 0.44
N GLY A 323 7.26 -27.82 0.92
CA GLY A 323 7.10 -27.11 2.19
C GLY A 323 5.91 -26.15 2.21
N ILE A 324 5.51 -25.63 1.05
CA ILE A 324 4.30 -24.82 0.92
C ILE A 324 3.06 -25.62 1.28
N LEU A 325 2.96 -26.88 0.86
CA LEU A 325 1.82 -27.75 1.18
C LEU A 325 1.63 -27.91 2.70
N VAL A 326 2.73 -28.00 3.46
CA VAL A 326 2.69 -28.19 4.91
C VAL A 326 2.12 -26.96 5.63
N TRP A 327 2.54 -25.77 5.22
CA TRP A 327 2.22 -24.52 5.93
C TRP A 327 0.99 -23.79 5.39
N SER A 328 0.68 -23.91 4.08
CA SER A 328 -0.39 -23.12 3.46
C SER A 328 -1.76 -23.33 4.08
N PRO A 329 -2.20 -24.53 4.52
CA PRO A 329 -3.50 -24.67 5.17
C PRO A 329 -3.63 -23.80 6.42
N ALA A 330 -2.59 -23.79 7.28
CA ALA A 330 -2.55 -22.94 8.47
C ALA A 330 -2.46 -21.44 8.10
N VAL A 331 -1.74 -21.10 7.04
CA VAL A 331 -1.65 -19.72 6.54
C VAL A 331 -3.01 -19.24 6.04
N PHE A 332 -3.73 -20.01 5.24
CA PHE A 332 -5.08 -19.64 4.80
C PHE A 332 -6.05 -19.47 5.96
N TRP A 333 -5.99 -20.37 6.94
CA TRP A 333 -6.77 -20.22 8.16
C TRP A 333 -6.50 -18.87 8.83
N VAL A 334 -5.22 -18.52 9.02
CA VAL A 334 -4.80 -17.25 9.63
C VAL A 334 -5.25 -16.05 8.81
N ILE A 335 -5.20 -16.14 7.47
CA ILE A 335 -5.66 -15.07 6.58
C ILE A 335 -7.15 -14.79 6.79
N HIS A 336 -7.98 -15.82 6.73
CA HIS A 336 -9.42 -15.66 6.83
C HIS A 336 -9.85 -15.32 8.25
N PHE A 337 -9.28 -15.98 9.26
CA PHE A 337 -9.61 -15.76 10.67
C PHE A 337 -9.14 -14.38 11.16
N GLY A 338 -7.91 -13.99 10.82
CA GLY A 338 -7.35 -12.69 11.21
C GLY A 338 -8.15 -11.52 10.62
N SER A 339 -8.45 -11.59 9.32
CA SER A 339 -9.28 -10.57 8.65
C SER A 339 -10.70 -10.53 9.24
N GLY A 340 -11.33 -11.69 9.43
CA GLY A 340 -12.67 -11.79 9.97
C GLY A 340 -12.79 -11.29 11.41
N CYS A 341 -11.85 -11.66 12.28
CA CYS A 341 -11.79 -11.15 13.65
C CYS A 341 -11.62 -9.62 13.69
N GLY A 342 -10.76 -9.08 12.81
CA GLY A 342 -10.59 -7.63 12.70
C GLY A 342 -11.86 -6.89 12.28
N LEU A 343 -12.58 -7.44 11.30
CA LEU A 343 -13.89 -6.93 10.86
C LEU A 343 -14.90 -6.94 12.01
N LEU A 344 -15.10 -8.09 12.67
CA LEU A 344 -16.06 -8.23 13.76
C LEU A 344 -15.73 -7.34 14.94
N TRP A 345 -14.44 -7.26 15.31
CA TRP A 345 -13.98 -6.38 16.39
C TRP A 345 -14.36 -4.92 16.16
N GLU A 346 -14.06 -4.42 14.95
CA GLU A 346 -14.33 -3.01 14.63
C GLU A 346 -15.82 -2.73 14.43
N LEU A 347 -16.63 -3.73 14.00
CA LEU A 347 -18.08 -3.59 13.88
C LEU A 347 -18.75 -3.39 15.24
N VAL A 348 -18.30 -4.09 16.30
CA VAL A 348 -18.86 -3.96 17.65
C VAL A 348 -18.25 -2.81 18.43
N ARG A 349 -17.08 -2.34 18.06
CA ARG A 349 -16.46 -1.17 18.68
C ARG A 349 -17.20 0.09 18.25
N ARG A 350 -17.87 0.73 19.19
CA ARG A 350 -18.42 2.07 18.97
C ARG A 350 -17.25 3.05 18.84
N SER A 351 -17.21 3.78 17.74
CA SER A 351 -16.23 4.85 17.48
C SER A 351 -16.48 6.02 18.40
#